data_687a15163d78560b1a942f6715609e34
#
_entry.id   687a15163d78560b1a942f6715609e34
#
_cell.length_a   1.000
_cell.length_b   1.000
_cell.length_c   1.000
_cell.angle_alpha   90.00
_cell.angle_beta   90.00
_cell.angle_gamma   90.00
#
_symmetry.space_group_name_H-M   'P 1'
#
loop_
_entity.id
_entity.type
_entity.pdbx_description
1 polymer ?
#
loop_
_entity_poly.entity_id
_entity_poly.type
_entity_poly.pdbx_seq_one_letter_code
_entity_poly.pdbx_strand_id
1 'polypeptide(L)'
;MSGPEVSSDAELIAALQEANSGLRRVNAQLREVINTQGAQIEALTGQIEALSAQLAAQVTRIAEMERRLGSDSSTSSRPPSSDPPYRKPERRSSRTASGRRPGKQPGTGGSTMPLVDNPNETIVHDVDRCGSCGADLTGAPISQVERRQVTDITEPPPPYVTEYRILTRTCPCCASAQAGATPDGVGARAQYGPGVLAAAAELTCAHYLPVGRAAALLATLAGIGVSVGFMAGVRGRAARLLEQAFLPRVRDLLGQVGVLHVDETPARADKSLGYVHVAATEWLTAMHTGGRSKTDIDIGGILPGYAGTIVRDGYAGYTHLTDALHAWCGAHLLRDLAAFHRADPDRQVWAKAMADLLIDAHQHAQAARAAGEKHLDEHVLTDLRRRYLGAYTAGIRDNHNRCGPLARDAAALARRFRDHQDMILRFVVDLAVPFTNNQAERDLRPVKIQQRTSGGTWRTLAGLADFAVVQSYLSTARKWGLDSIDALTRLFTTGAWLPPTAAPC
;
A
#
# COMPACT_ATOMS: atom_id res chain seq x y z
N MET A 1 57.89 -81.53 -73.51
CA MET A 1 58.35 -80.86 -72.29
C MET A 1 58.40 -79.37 -72.59
N SER A 2 57.31 -78.64 -72.29
CA SER A 2 57.26 -77.19 -72.49
C SER A 2 57.43 -76.55 -71.10
N GLY A 3 58.49 -75.79 -70.91
CA GLY A 3 58.76 -75.10 -69.67
C GLY A 3 57.77 -73.92 -69.46
N PRO A 4 57.60 -73.51 -68.24
CA PRO A 4 56.70 -72.42 -67.95
C PRO A 4 57.28 -71.10 -68.51
N GLU A 5 56.47 -70.37 -69.23
CA GLU A 5 56.80 -69.01 -69.66
C GLU A 5 57.03 -68.13 -68.43
N VAL A 6 58.24 -67.60 -68.32
CA VAL A 6 58.56 -66.58 -67.32
C VAL A 6 57.95 -65.27 -67.80
N SER A 7 56.91 -64.88 -67.23
CA SER A 7 56.39 -63.53 -67.41
C SER A 7 57.50 -62.51 -67.19
N SER A 8 57.78 -61.68 -68.20
CA SER A 8 58.93 -60.79 -68.15
C SER A 8 58.76 -59.79 -67.03
N ASP A 9 59.83 -59.52 -66.29
CA ASP A 9 59.84 -58.52 -65.19
C ASP A 9 59.27 -57.17 -65.65
N ALA A 10 59.27 -56.88 -66.92
CA ALA A 10 58.71 -55.71 -67.54
C ALA A 10 57.19 -55.69 -67.52
N GLU A 11 56.49 -56.83 -67.70
CA GLU A 11 55.03 -56.93 -67.63
C GLU A 11 54.55 -56.83 -66.15
N LEU A 12 55.29 -57.37 -65.24
CA LEU A 12 55.00 -57.27 -63.79
C LEU A 12 55.15 -55.79 -63.31
N ILE A 13 56.24 -55.14 -63.78
CA ILE A 13 56.48 -53.71 -63.47
C ILE A 13 55.35 -52.82 -64.04
N ALA A 14 54.93 -53.08 -65.29
CA ALA A 14 53.83 -52.33 -65.91
C ALA A 14 52.51 -52.52 -65.15
N ALA A 15 52.16 -53.76 -64.72
CA ALA A 15 50.97 -54.04 -63.94
C ALA A 15 51.00 -53.35 -62.54
N LEU A 16 52.18 -53.39 -61.91
CA LEU A 16 52.36 -52.67 -60.60
C LEU A 16 52.29 -51.15 -60.75
N GLN A 17 52.78 -50.58 -61.84
CA GLN A 17 52.70 -49.15 -62.13
C GLN A 17 51.21 -48.71 -62.36
N GLU A 18 50.47 -49.55 -63.10
CA GLU A 18 49.02 -49.30 -63.33
C GLU A 18 48.22 -49.40 -62.04
N ALA A 19 48.46 -50.45 -61.24
CA ALA A 19 47.84 -50.60 -59.92
C ALA A 19 48.15 -49.41 -58.99
N ASN A 20 49.43 -49.00 -59.00
CA ASN A 20 49.84 -47.84 -58.16
C ASN A 20 49.22 -46.52 -58.65
N SER A 21 49.08 -46.35 -59.98
CA SER A 21 48.36 -45.19 -60.53
C SER A 21 46.84 -45.18 -60.17
N GLY A 22 46.26 -46.40 -60.17
CA GLY A 22 44.86 -46.59 -59.69
C GLY A 22 44.70 -46.23 -58.21
N LEU A 23 45.60 -46.75 -57.36
CA LEU A 23 45.59 -46.40 -55.91
C LEU A 23 45.82 -44.93 -55.67
N ARG A 24 46.69 -44.26 -56.42
CA ARG A 24 46.88 -42.81 -56.31
C ARG A 24 45.60 -42.01 -56.63
N ARG A 25 44.85 -42.43 -57.66
CA ARG A 25 43.57 -41.81 -58.04
C ARG A 25 42.53 -42.00 -56.94
N VAL A 26 42.37 -43.22 -56.42
CA VAL A 26 41.45 -43.51 -55.31
C VAL A 26 41.83 -42.72 -54.06
N ASN A 27 43.13 -42.67 -53.72
CA ASN A 27 43.60 -41.87 -52.59
C ASN A 27 43.33 -40.35 -52.75
N ALA A 28 43.41 -39.79 -53.95
CA ALA A 28 43.10 -38.42 -54.26
C ALA A 28 41.61 -38.18 -54.07
N GLN A 29 40.75 -39.06 -54.57
CA GLN A 29 39.27 -38.96 -54.35
C GLN A 29 38.89 -39.10 -52.88
N LEU A 30 39.49 -40.02 -52.13
CA LEU A 30 39.25 -40.17 -50.70
C LEU A 30 39.67 -38.92 -49.92
N ARG A 31 40.77 -38.26 -50.27
CA ARG A 31 41.19 -36.99 -49.63
C ARG A 31 40.21 -35.86 -49.91
N GLU A 32 39.64 -35.76 -51.10
CA GLU A 32 38.64 -34.80 -51.47
C GLU A 32 37.35 -35.00 -50.66
N VAL A 33 36.87 -36.23 -50.50
CA VAL A 33 35.74 -36.60 -49.67
C VAL A 33 36.02 -36.27 -48.21
N ILE A 34 37.20 -36.59 -47.68
CA ILE A 34 37.58 -36.27 -46.30
C ILE A 34 37.57 -34.75 -46.05
N ASN A 35 38.10 -33.96 -46.97
CA ASN A 35 38.11 -32.50 -46.86
C ASN A 35 36.69 -31.91 -46.91
N THR A 36 35.85 -32.45 -47.83
CA THR A 36 34.46 -32.02 -47.94
C THR A 36 33.66 -32.36 -46.65
N GLN A 37 33.83 -33.56 -46.11
CA GLN A 37 33.20 -33.97 -44.85
C GLN A 37 33.75 -33.17 -43.67
N GLY A 38 35.04 -32.86 -43.63
CA GLY A 38 35.65 -32.00 -42.62
C GLY A 38 35.03 -30.62 -42.60
N ALA A 39 34.88 -29.98 -43.76
CA ALA A 39 34.20 -28.68 -43.86
C ALA A 39 32.72 -28.73 -43.44
N GLN A 40 32.02 -29.83 -43.75
CA GLN A 40 30.62 -30.01 -43.28
C GLN A 40 30.55 -30.18 -41.76
N ILE A 41 31.45 -30.92 -41.14
CA ILE A 41 31.52 -31.09 -39.69
C ILE A 41 31.79 -29.76 -39.00
N GLU A 42 32.73 -28.95 -39.49
CA GLU A 42 33.02 -27.61 -38.96
C GLU A 42 31.78 -26.70 -39.06
N ALA A 43 31.09 -26.69 -40.19
CA ALA A 43 29.87 -25.90 -40.37
C ALA A 43 28.75 -26.34 -39.42
N LEU A 44 28.53 -27.65 -39.25
CA LEU A 44 27.54 -28.19 -38.30
C LEU A 44 27.90 -27.89 -36.83
N THR A 45 29.20 -27.97 -36.50
CA THR A 45 29.68 -27.62 -35.16
C THR A 45 29.38 -26.15 -34.85
N GLY A 46 29.65 -25.23 -35.79
CA GLY A 46 29.32 -23.82 -35.64
C GLY A 46 27.81 -23.56 -35.50
N GLN A 47 26.98 -24.32 -36.23
CA GLN A 47 25.51 -24.23 -36.07
C GLN A 47 25.05 -24.72 -34.70
N ILE A 48 25.60 -25.80 -34.17
CA ILE A 48 25.28 -26.32 -32.83
C ILE A 48 25.67 -25.33 -31.75
N GLU A 49 26.83 -24.69 -31.85
CA GLU A 49 27.26 -23.65 -30.92
C GLU A 49 26.32 -22.44 -30.95
N ALA A 50 25.92 -21.95 -32.13
CA ALA A 50 24.97 -20.86 -32.28
C ALA A 50 23.59 -21.20 -31.72
N LEU A 51 23.04 -22.38 -31.97
CA LEU A 51 21.78 -22.85 -31.44
C LEU A 51 21.83 -23.03 -29.92
N SER A 52 22.93 -23.53 -29.37
CA SER A 52 23.15 -23.66 -27.94
C SER A 52 23.15 -22.31 -27.24
N ALA A 53 23.80 -21.30 -27.82
CA ALA A 53 23.78 -19.93 -27.33
C ALA A 53 22.36 -19.31 -27.36
N GLN A 54 21.62 -19.53 -28.45
CA GLN A 54 20.22 -19.07 -28.55
C GLN A 54 19.31 -19.74 -27.50
N LEU A 55 19.47 -21.04 -27.29
CA LEU A 55 18.71 -21.79 -26.30
C LEU A 55 18.99 -21.26 -24.87
N ALA A 56 20.25 -21.02 -24.52
CA ALA A 56 20.65 -20.45 -23.25
C ALA A 56 20.03 -19.06 -23.03
N ALA A 57 20.00 -18.22 -24.06
CA ALA A 57 19.36 -16.91 -24.01
C ALA A 57 17.85 -17.01 -23.82
N GLN A 58 17.19 -17.95 -24.47
CA GLN A 58 15.76 -18.21 -24.32
C GLN A 58 15.39 -18.74 -22.93
N VAL A 59 16.15 -19.68 -22.40
CA VAL A 59 15.98 -20.20 -21.02
C VAL A 59 16.08 -19.07 -20.00
N THR A 60 17.07 -18.18 -20.17
CA THR A 60 17.22 -17.00 -19.31
C THR A 60 16.00 -16.06 -19.40
N ARG A 61 15.46 -15.86 -20.60
CA ARG A 61 14.27 -15.02 -20.82
C ARG A 61 12.99 -15.64 -20.22
N ILE A 62 12.84 -16.95 -20.32
CA ILE A 62 11.71 -17.69 -19.70
C ILE A 62 11.79 -17.57 -18.19
N ALA A 63 12.94 -17.81 -17.57
CA ALA A 63 13.14 -17.68 -16.13
C ALA A 63 12.81 -16.25 -15.62
N GLU A 64 13.18 -15.22 -16.39
CA GLU A 64 12.83 -13.83 -16.06
C GLU A 64 11.30 -13.57 -16.17
N MET A 65 10.65 -14.12 -17.21
CA MET A 65 9.19 -14.00 -17.35
C MET A 65 8.44 -14.74 -16.24
N GLU A 66 8.88 -15.94 -15.87
CA GLU A 66 8.32 -16.73 -14.76
C GLU A 66 8.48 -15.99 -13.44
N ARG A 67 9.64 -15.38 -13.18
CA ARG A 67 9.89 -14.54 -12.02
C ARG A 67 8.93 -13.33 -11.97
N ARG A 68 8.72 -12.66 -13.12
CA ARG A 68 7.78 -11.52 -13.21
C ARG A 68 6.32 -11.95 -13.03
N LEU A 69 5.93 -13.08 -13.58
CA LEU A 69 4.58 -13.62 -13.43
C LEU A 69 4.33 -14.19 -12.01
N GLY A 70 5.37 -14.70 -11.37
CA GLY A 70 5.32 -15.20 -9.99
C GLY A 70 5.37 -14.13 -8.91
N SER A 71 5.74 -12.87 -9.27
CA SER A 71 5.81 -11.78 -8.30
C SER A 71 4.43 -11.19 -8.02
N ASP A 72 4.02 -11.21 -6.76
CA ASP A 72 2.80 -10.61 -6.23
C ASP A 72 3.14 -9.65 -5.06
N SER A 73 2.13 -9.07 -4.44
CA SER A 73 2.31 -8.18 -3.29
C SER A 73 2.90 -8.87 -2.05
N SER A 74 2.95 -10.21 -2.03
CA SER A 74 3.57 -10.98 -0.95
C SER A 74 5.06 -11.26 -1.17
N THR A 75 5.53 -11.06 -2.41
CA THR A 75 6.90 -11.36 -2.86
C THR A 75 7.63 -10.16 -3.48
N SER A 76 6.99 -9.01 -3.53
CA SER A 76 7.57 -7.78 -4.08
C SER A 76 7.03 -6.56 -3.34
N SER A 77 7.66 -5.41 -3.52
CA SER A 77 7.15 -4.11 -3.03
C SER A 77 5.91 -3.60 -3.79
N ARG A 78 5.32 -4.42 -4.68
CA ARG A 78 4.07 -4.06 -5.36
C ARG A 78 2.91 -4.00 -4.35
N PRO A 79 2.04 -2.99 -4.46
CA PRO A 79 0.88 -2.93 -3.60
C PRO A 79 -0.09 -4.10 -3.91
N PRO A 80 -0.85 -4.61 -2.92
CA PRO A 80 -1.85 -5.67 -3.12
C PRO A 80 -2.88 -5.38 -4.21
N SER A 81 -2.99 -4.12 -4.59
CA SER A 81 -3.87 -3.66 -5.68
C SER A 81 -3.36 -3.98 -7.07
N SER A 82 -2.11 -4.32 -7.23
CA SER A 82 -1.52 -4.75 -8.51
C SER A 82 -1.55 -6.26 -8.71
N ASP A 83 -2.00 -7.02 -7.70
CA ASP A 83 -2.18 -8.46 -7.83
C ASP A 83 -3.34 -8.78 -8.78
N PRO A 84 -3.23 -9.81 -9.63
CA PRO A 84 -4.34 -10.24 -10.48
C PRO A 84 -5.58 -10.60 -9.64
N PRO A 85 -6.79 -10.19 -10.04
CA PRO A 85 -8.00 -10.35 -9.23
C PRO A 85 -8.41 -11.81 -8.97
N TYR A 86 -7.91 -12.75 -9.78
CA TYR A 86 -8.14 -14.19 -9.65
C TYR A 86 -7.08 -14.92 -8.81
N ARG A 87 -5.98 -14.27 -8.47
CA ARG A 87 -4.94 -14.82 -7.60
C ARG A 87 -5.13 -14.22 -6.21
N LYS A 88 -5.86 -14.91 -5.34
CA LYS A 88 -5.84 -14.57 -3.91
C LYS A 88 -4.45 -14.92 -3.39
N PRO A 89 -3.61 -13.94 -3.01
CA PRO A 89 -2.37 -14.27 -2.33
C PRO A 89 -2.74 -15.02 -1.04
N GLU A 90 -2.04 -16.12 -0.77
CA GLU A 90 -2.12 -16.74 0.54
C GLU A 90 -1.80 -15.67 1.59
N ARG A 91 -2.77 -15.32 2.40
CA ARG A 91 -2.57 -14.38 3.51
C ARG A 91 -1.64 -15.03 4.53
N ARG A 92 -0.35 -14.91 4.32
CA ARG A 92 0.64 -15.25 5.32
C ARG A 92 0.83 -14.05 6.23
N SER A 93 0.03 -14.00 7.28
CA SER A 93 0.29 -13.12 8.41
C SER A 93 1.62 -13.53 9.04
N SER A 94 2.48 -12.57 9.38
CA SER A 94 3.65 -12.80 10.25
C SER A 94 3.23 -13.17 11.69
N ARG A 95 1.93 -13.16 11.98
CA ARG A 95 1.38 -13.64 13.24
C ARG A 95 1.33 -15.16 13.20
N THR A 96 1.90 -15.80 14.19
CA THR A 96 1.73 -17.23 14.45
C THR A 96 0.25 -17.56 14.43
N ALA A 97 -0.14 -18.58 13.66
CA ALA A 97 -1.53 -19.01 13.60
C ALA A 97 -1.98 -19.36 15.02
N SER A 98 -3.00 -18.69 15.53
CA SER A 98 -3.47 -18.88 16.91
C SER A 98 -4.14 -20.25 17.13
N GLY A 99 -4.28 -21.09 16.10
CA GLY A 99 -5.02 -22.35 16.12
C GLY A 99 -6.52 -22.21 16.40
N ARG A 100 -6.99 -20.98 16.63
CA ARG A 100 -8.41 -20.69 16.93
C ARG A 100 -9.22 -20.61 15.64
N ARG A 101 -10.45 -21.14 15.67
CA ARG A 101 -11.38 -21.03 14.54
C ARG A 101 -11.67 -19.57 14.22
N PRO A 102 -11.79 -19.19 12.92
CA PRO A 102 -12.26 -17.85 12.56
C PRO A 102 -13.65 -17.58 13.15
N GLY A 103 -13.85 -16.36 13.65
CA GLY A 103 -15.12 -15.94 14.23
C GLY A 103 -15.07 -15.80 15.76
N LYS A 104 -16.25 -15.70 16.36
CA LYS A 104 -16.41 -15.49 17.80
C LYS A 104 -15.93 -16.73 18.58
N GLN A 105 -15.05 -16.54 19.53
CA GLN A 105 -14.52 -17.63 20.33
C GLN A 105 -15.53 -18.09 21.39
N PRO A 106 -15.56 -19.37 21.75
CA PRO A 106 -16.37 -19.87 22.87
C PRO A 106 -16.07 -19.08 24.16
N GLY A 107 -17.12 -18.70 24.88
CA GLY A 107 -16.99 -17.93 26.11
C GLY A 107 -16.93 -16.40 25.94
N THR A 108 -16.85 -15.89 24.68
CA THR A 108 -16.96 -14.45 24.46
C THR A 108 -18.43 -14.03 24.56
N GLY A 109 -18.78 -13.14 25.51
CA GLY A 109 -20.13 -12.63 25.67
C GLY A 109 -20.76 -12.14 24.38
N GLY A 110 -22.05 -12.48 24.10
CA GLY A 110 -22.76 -12.01 22.92
C GLY A 110 -22.90 -10.49 22.98
N SER A 111 -22.55 -9.77 21.90
CA SER A 111 -23.04 -8.40 21.70
C SER A 111 -24.47 -8.53 21.15
N THR A 112 -25.45 -8.41 22.03
CA THR A 112 -26.88 -8.25 21.67
C THR A 112 -27.20 -6.77 21.71
N MET A 113 -28.12 -6.32 20.87
CA MET A 113 -28.62 -4.95 20.92
C MET A 113 -29.24 -4.68 22.30
N PRO A 114 -28.78 -3.69 23.05
CA PRO A 114 -29.36 -3.39 24.37
C PRO A 114 -30.78 -2.84 24.20
N LEU A 115 -31.64 -3.12 25.21
CA LEU A 115 -32.93 -2.47 25.29
C LEU A 115 -32.74 -0.99 25.70
N VAL A 116 -33.51 -0.13 25.08
CA VAL A 116 -33.60 1.30 25.44
C VAL A 116 -34.58 1.45 26.61
N ASP A 117 -34.21 2.25 27.63
CA ASP A 117 -35.05 2.46 28.81
C ASP A 117 -36.29 3.32 28.50
N ASN A 118 -36.13 4.30 27.64
CA ASN A 118 -37.19 5.21 27.21
C ASN A 118 -37.45 5.05 25.71
N PRO A 119 -38.28 4.07 25.28
CA PRO A 119 -38.65 3.92 23.87
C PRO A 119 -39.57 5.06 23.43
N ASN A 120 -39.56 5.38 22.14
CA ASN A 120 -40.39 6.44 21.55
C ASN A 120 -41.89 6.11 21.68
N GLU A 121 -42.26 4.82 21.63
CA GLU A 121 -43.60 4.33 21.75
C GLU A 121 -43.61 3.03 22.55
N THR A 122 -44.64 2.83 23.35
CA THR A 122 -44.88 1.57 24.07
C THR A 122 -46.29 1.07 23.76
N ILE A 123 -46.36 -0.10 23.14
CA ILE A 123 -47.62 -0.79 22.85
C ILE A 123 -47.76 -1.93 23.84
N VAL A 124 -48.83 -1.92 24.61
CA VAL A 124 -49.13 -2.98 25.58
C VAL A 124 -50.01 -4.00 24.91
N HIS A 125 -49.56 -5.28 24.89
CA HIS A 125 -50.33 -6.42 24.49
C HIS A 125 -50.83 -7.14 25.76
N ASP A 126 -52.06 -6.98 26.09
CA ASP A 126 -52.67 -7.61 27.25
C ASP A 126 -53.54 -8.84 26.84
N VAL A 127 -53.89 -9.65 27.80
CA VAL A 127 -54.78 -10.82 27.64
C VAL A 127 -56.02 -10.60 28.46
N ASP A 128 -57.18 -10.54 27.80
CA ASP A 128 -58.47 -10.28 28.41
C ASP A 128 -59.19 -11.55 28.87
N ARG A 129 -58.83 -12.74 28.39
CA ARG A 129 -59.44 -14.01 28.75
C ARG A 129 -58.43 -15.14 28.95
N CYS A 130 -58.72 -16.01 29.92
CA CYS A 130 -57.94 -17.20 30.19
C CYS A 130 -58.09 -18.21 29.06
N GLY A 131 -57.02 -18.61 28.39
CA GLY A 131 -57.01 -19.59 27.31
C GLY A 131 -57.44 -21.01 27.73
N SER A 132 -57.39 -21.33 29.03
CA SER A 132 -57.73 -22.68 29.56
C SER A 132 -59.18 -22.78 30.06
N CYS A 133 -59.74 -21.78 30.71
CA CYS A 133 -61.05 -21.84 31.31
C CYS A 133 -62.02 -20.74 30.85
N GLY A 134 -61.59 -19.79 30.02
CA GLY A 134 -62.40 -18.68 29.51
C GLY A 134 -62.72 -17.55 30.50
N ALA A 135 -62.19 -17.58 31.74
CA ALA A 135 -62.44 -16.56 32.74
C ALA A 135 -61.91 -15.19 32.25
N ASP A 136 -62.62 -14.10 32.65
CA ASP A 136 -62.19 -12.73 32.44
C ASP A 136 -60.93 -12.43 33.27
N LEU A 137 -59.87 -11.93 32.63
CA LEU A 137 -58.62 -11.54 33.27
C LEU A 137 -58.48 -10.05 33.38
N THR A 138 -59.47 -9.27 32.96
CA THR A 138 -59.43 -7.80 33.09
C THR A 138 -59.30 -7.41 34.56
N GLY A 139 -58.19 -6.80 34.92
CA GLY A 139 -57.86 -6.39 36.32
C GLY A 139 -57.20 -7.50 37.16
N ALA A 140 -56.92 -8.67 36.62
CA ALA A 140 -56.09 -9.69 37.29
C ALA A 140 -54.65 -9.14 37.49
N PRO A 141 -53.94 -9.58 38.56
CA PRO A 141 -52.58 -9.10 38.79
C PRO A 141 -51.62 -9.56 37.69
N ILE A 142 -50.78 -8.61 37.22
CA ILE A 142 -49.75 -8.91 36.22
C ILE A 142 -48.62 -9.72 36.88
N SER A 143 -48.40 -10.92 36.46
CA SER A 143 -47.36 -11.79 37.02
C SER A 143 -45.95 -11.59 36.39
N GLN A 144 -45.93 -11.16 35.12
CA GLN A 144 -44.68 -10.96 34.38
C GLN A 144 -44.89 -9.95 33.25
N VAL A 145 -43.87 -9.13 32.99
CA VAL A 145 -43.79 -8.26 31.82
C VAL A 145 -42.55 -8.64 31.03
N GLU A 146 -42.74 -9.11 29.80
CA GLU A 146 -41.68 -9.35 28.85
C GLU A 146 -41.55 -8.12 27.92
N ARG A 147 -40.38 -7.52 27.87
CA ARG A 147 -40.08 -6.37 27.00
C ARG A 147 -39.44 -6.85 25.70
N ARG A 148 -40.03 -6.47 24.57
CA ARG A 148 -39.46 -6.66 23.23
C ARG A 148 -39.45 -5.31 22.53
N GLN A 149 -38.32 -4.95 21.90
CA GLN A 149 -38.17 -3.66 21.21
C GLN A 149 -37.76 -3.89 19.78
N VAL A 150 -38.32 -3.13 18.87
CA VAL A 150 -37.97 -3.04 17.45
C VAL A 150 -37.46 -1.62 17.23
N THR A 151 -36.20 -1.51 16.73
CA THR A 151 -35.63 -0.23 16.32
C THR A 151 -35.76 -0.14 14.80
N ASP A 152 -36.42 0.92 14.34
CA ASP A 152 -36.65 1.15 12.91
C ASP A 152 -36.21 2.56 12.50
N ILE A 153 -36.08 2.77 11.21
CA ILE A 153 -35.76 4.08 10.62
C ILE A 153 -37.09 4.78 10.27
N THR A 154 -37.29 5.94 10.85
CA THR A 154 -38.43 6.81 10.47
C THR A 154 -38.17 7.46 9.11
N GLU A 155 -39.25 8.00 8.48
CA GLU A 155 -39.06 8.85 7.30
C GLU A 155 -38.08 9.99 7.58
N PRO A 156 -37.18 10.30 6.60
CA PRO A 156 -36.24 11.40 6.79
C PRO A 156 -37.01 12.69 7.09
N PRO A 157 -36.64 13.45 8.15
CA PRO A 157 -37.27 14.73 8.42
C PRO A 157 -37.04 15.68 7.25
N PRO A 158 -38.00 16.59 6.96
CA PRO A 158 -37.80 17.60 5.92
C PRO A 158 -36.59 18.48 6.27
N PRO A 159 -35.89 19.02 5.24
CA PRO A 159 -34.75 19.90 5.46
C PRO A 159 -35.16 21.11 6.32
N TYR A 160 -34.32 21.47 7.29
CA TYR A 160 -34.50 22.63 8.11
C TYR A 160 -34.06 23.88 7.34
N VAL A 161 -35.01 24.80 7.03
CA VAL A 161 -34.77 26.02 6.28
C VAL A 161 -34.95 27.24 7.17
N THR A 162 -33.91 28.08 7.25
CA THR A 162 -33.97 29.39 7.93
C THR A 162 -34.03 30.49 6.89
N GLU A 163 -35.04 31.36 6.97
CA GLU A 163 -35.16 32.57 6.15
C GLU A 163 -34.67 33.80 6.92
N TYR A 164 -33.73 34.53 6.38
CA TYR A 164 -33.27 35.81 6.89
C TYR A 164 -33.86 36.94 6.06
N ARG A 165 -34.73 37.80 6.66
CA ARG A 165 -35.35 38.95 5.99
C ARG A 165 -34.57 40.20 6.34
N ILE A 166 -33.80 40.72 5.41
CA ILE A 166 -33.04 41.96 5.58
C ILE A 166 -33.95 43.13 5.17
N LEU A 167 -34.47 43.88 6.17
CA LEU A 167 -35.35 45.00 5.95
C LEU A 167 -34.56 46.25 5.65
N THR A 168 -35.00 47.01 4.62
CA THR A 168 -34.49 48.33 4.30
C THR A 168 -35.55 49.39 4.73
N ARG A 169 -35.13 50.38 5.52
CA ARG A 169 -35.97 51.49 5.92
C ARG A 169 -35.44 52.78 5.37
N THR A 170 -36.37 53.68 4.94
CA THR A 170 -36.03 55.02 4.54
C THR A 170 -36.12 55.97 5.73
N CYS A 171 -35.07 56.75 5.97
CA CYS A 171 -35.02 57.71 7.04
C CYS A 171 -36.02 58.86 6.78
N PRO A 172 -36.94 59.14 7.69
CA PRO A 172 -37.93 60.22 7.49
C PRO A 172 -37.31 61.63 7.51
N CYS A 173 -36.11 61.77 8.05
CA CYS A 173 -35.43 63.04 8.20
C CYS A 173 -34.56 63.39 6.99
N CYS A 174 -33.79 62.47 6.45
CA CYS A 174 -32.84 62.73 5.33
C CYS A 174 -33.12 61.87 4.07
N ALA A 175 -34.20 61.10 4.07
CA ALA A 175 -34.60 60.19 2.99
C ALA A 175 -33.53 59.12 2.59
N SER A 176 -32.47 58.92 3.34
CA SER A 176 -31.48 57.88 3.10
C SER A 176 -32.04 56.48 3.41
N ALA A 177 -31.76 55.49 2.53
CA ALA A 177 -32.15 54.12 2.75
C ALA A 177 -31.07 53.39 3.60
N GLN A 178 -31.52 52.71 4.65
CA GLN A 178 -30.67 51.95 5.57
C GLN A 178 -31.15 50.48 5.60
N ALA A 179 -30.29 49.55 5.22
CA ALA A 179 -30.55 48.13 5.29
C ALA A 179 -30.03 47.53 6.60
N GLY A 180 -30.76 46.55 7.12
CA GLY A 180 -30.30 45.74 8.24
C GLY A 180 -29.02 44.97 7.91
N ALA A 181 -28.24 44.62 8.92
CA ALA A 181 -27.04 43.83 8.74
C ALA A 181 -27.38 42.39 8.28
N THR A 182 -26.65 41.90 7.29
CA THR A 182 -26.73 40.50 6.90
C THR A 182 -25.93 39.67 7.91
N PRO A 183 -26.47 38.58 8.47
CA PRO A 183 -25.71 37.72 9.36
C PRO A 183 -24.47 37.14 8.71
N ASP A 184 -23.42 36.92 9.50
CA ASP A 184 -22.19 36.30 9.03
C ASP A 184 -22.49 34.92 8.42
N GLY A 185 -21.82 34.59 7.32
CA GLY A 185 -21.99 33.34 6.61
C GLY A 185 -23.24 33.26 5.70
N VAL A 186 -24.08 34.30 5.65
CA VAL A 186 -25.25 34.39 4.77
C VAL A 186 -24.95 35.35 3.62
N GLY A 187 -24.35 34.81 2.53
CA GLY A 187 -23.90 35.63 1.40
C GLY A 187 -24.70 35.49 0.10
N ALA A 188 -25.61 34.51 0.02
CA ALA A 188 -26.40 34.24 -1.19
C ALA A 188 -27.90 34.22 -0.89
N ARG A 189 -28.71 34.45 -1.94
CA ARG A 189 -30.17 34.40 -1.84
C ARG A 189 -30.71 33.05 -1.36
N ALA A 190 -30.01 31.96 -1.73
CA ALA A 190 -30.23 30.62 -1.25
C ALA A 190 -28.86 29.90 -1.18
N GLN A 191 -28.59 29.24 -0.07
CA GLN A 191 -27.32 28.50 0.11
C GLN A 191 -27.53 27.29 1.04
N TYR A 192 -26.68 26.33 0.92
CA TYR A 192 -26.63 25.21 1.84
C TYR A 192 -25.83 25.57 3.10
N GLY A 193 -26.39 25.19 4.25
CA GLY A 193 -25.77 25.41 5.55
C GLY A 193 -24.57 24.47 5.84
N PRO A 194 -23.85 24.72 6.95
CA PRO A 194 -22.65 23.95 7.33
C PRO A 194 -22.90 22.44 7.44
N GLY A 195 -24.05 22.01 7.95
CA GLY A 195 -24.39 20.59 8.05
C GLY A 195 -24.46 19.87 6.70
N VAL A 196 -25.00 20.53 5.66
CA VAL A 196 -25.03 19.97 4.30
C VAL A 196 -23.62 19.91 3.70
N LEU A 197 -22.78 20.92 3.94
CA LEU A 197 -21.39 20.93 3.53
C LEU A 197 -20.60 19.81 4.22
N ALA A 198 -20.78 19.63 5.52
CA ALA A 198 -20.15 18.56 6.29
C ALA A 198 -20.57 17.18 5.78
N ALA A 199 -21.88 16.93 5.60
CA ALA A 199 -22.40 15.68 5.07
C ALA A 199 -21.86 15.38 3.65
N ALA A 200 -21.80 16.38 2.77
CA ALA A 200 -21.23 16.21 1.42
C ALA A 200 -19.73 15.85 1.44
N ALA A 201 -18.95 16.50 2.33
CA ALA A 201 -17.53 16.17 2.52
C ALA A 201 -17.36 14.79 3.16
N GLU A 202 -18.17 14.44 4.16
CA GLU A 202 -18.18 13.14 4.83
C GLU A 202 -18.42 12.00 3.83
N LEU A 203 -19.49 12.07 3.06
CA LEU A 203 -19.82 11.04 2.08
C LEU A 203 -18.72 10.87 1.02
N THR A 204 -18.11 11.96 0.57
CA THR A 204 -17.12 11.90 -0.53
C THR A 204 -15.70 11.67 -0.06
N CYS A 205 -15.32 12.09 1.14
CA CYS A 205 -13.94 11.98 1.64
C CYS A 205 -13.78 10.92 2.73
N ALA A 206 -14.70 10.76 3.68
CA ALA A 206 -14.60 9.75 4.73
C ALA A 206 -15.14 8.38 4.29
N HIS A 207 -16.22 8.38 3.48
CA HIS A 207 -16.86 7.16 2.95
C HIS A 207 -16.48 6.83 1.50
N TYR A 208 -15.67 7.65 0.84
CA TYR A 208 -15.12 7.43 -0.50
C TYR A 208 -16.19 7.21 -1.58
N LEU A 209 -17.37 7.79 -1.43
CA LEU A 209 -18.43 7.66 -2.42
C LEU A 209 -18.14 8.53 -3.64
N PRO A 210 -18.37 8.03 -4.86
CA PRO A 210 -18.38 8.84 -6.05
C PRO A 210 -19.41 9.98 -5.92
N VAL A 211 -19.05 11.18 -6.37
CA VAL A 211 -19.85 12.40 -6.15
C VAL A 211 -21.32 12.27 -6.56
N GLY A 212 -21.61 11.57 -7.66
CA GLY A 212 -22.98 11.34 -8.12
C GLY A 212 -23.78 10.43 -7.18
N ARG A 213 -23.14 9.38 -6.64
CA ARG A 213 -23.77 8.47 -5.66
C ARG A 213 -23.98 9.17 -4.32
N ALA A 214 -23.03 9.99 -3.90
CA ALA A 214 -23.14 10.76 -2.67
C ALA A 214 -24.28 11.79 -2.77
N ALA A 215 -24.45 12.46 -3.92
CA ALA A 215 -25.58 13.36 -4.16
C ALA A 215 -26.93 12.63 -4.09
N ALA A 216 -27.04 11.46 -4.74
CA ALA A 216 -28.26 10.65 -4.69
C ALA A 216 -28.57 10.16 -3.26
N LEU A 217 -27.56 9.73 -2.52
CA LEU A 217 -27.74 9.28 -1.13
C LEU A 217 -28.22 10.42 -0.23
N LEU A 218 -27.65 11.62 -0.37
CA LEU A 218 -28.08 12.81 0.39
C LEU A 218 -29.53 13.18 0.07
N ALA A 219 -29.95 13.08 -1.19
CA ALA A 219 -31.34 13.31 -1.57
C ALA A 219 -32.28 12.26 -0.98
N THR A 220 -31.90 10.98 -0.99
CA THR A 220 -32.73 9.87 -0.51
C THR A 220 -32.86 9.86 1.03
N LEU A 221 -31.75 10.04 1.74
CA LEU A 221 -31.72 9.88 3.21
C LEU A 221 -31.99 11.18 3.98
N ALA A 222 -31.72 12.34 3.38
CA ALA A 222 -31.90 13.64 4.06
C ALA A 222 -32.89 14.57 3.34
N GLY A 223 -33.48 14.15 2.23
CA GLY A 223 -34.41 15.00 1.45
C GLY A 223 -33.74 16.21 0.79
N ILE A 224 -32.39 16.25 0.72
CA ILE A 224 -31.64 17.42 0.25
C ILE A 224 -31.08 17.14 -1.15
N GLY A 225 -31.73 17.70 -2.17
CA GLY A 225 -31.28 17.63 -3.56
C GLY A 225 -30.09 18.55 -3.82
N VAL A 226 -28.93 18.00 -4.18
CA VAL A 226 -27.71 18.74 -4.52
C VAL A 226 -27.19 18.35 -5.88
N SER A 227 -26.56 19.28 -6.60
CA SER A 227 -25.91 18.96 -7.87
C SER A 227 -24.56 18.25 -7.67
N VAL A 228 -24.16 17.44 -8.68
CA VAL A 228 -22.83 16.82 -8.72
C VAL A 228 -21.71 17.88 -8.68
N GLY A 229 -21.92 19.04 -9.32
CA GLY A 229 -20.98 20.17 -9.29
C GLY A 229 -20.83 20.75 -7.87
N PHE A 230 -21.92 20.88 -7.13
CA PHE A 230 -21.89 21.30 -5.72
C PHE A 230 -21.08 20.31 -4.88
N MET A 231 -21.37 19.01 -4.97
CA MET A 231 -20.66 17.97 -4.23
C MET A 231 -19.13 17.98 -4.50
N ALA A 232 -18.74 18.17 -5.75
CA ALA A 232 -17.32 18.31 -6.11
C ALA A 232 -16.71 19.60 -5.54
N GLY A 233 -17.44 20.72 -5.56
CA GLY A 233 -17.00 22.02 -5.05
C GLY A 233 -16.82 22.06 -3.53
N VAL A 234 -17.60 21.27 -2.77
CA VAL A 234 -17.48 21.22 -1.30
C VAL A 234 -16.11 20.76 -0.87
N ARG A 235 -15.54 19.72 -1.53
CA ARG A 235 -14.21 19.23 -1.21
C ARG A 235 -13.13 20.32 -1.41
N GLY A 236 -13.17 21.05 -2.52
CA GLY A 236 -12.25 22.17 -2.75
C GLY A 236 -12.45 23.31 -1.75
N ARG A 237 -13.69 23.56 -1.29
CA ARG A 237 -13.96 24.53 -0.23
C ARG A 237 -13.35 24.08 1.10
N ALA A 238 -13.51 22.82 1.48
CA ALA A 238 -12.90 22.25 2.68
C ALA A 238 -11.36 22.35 2.61
N ALA A 239 -10.76 21.95 1.49
CA ALA A 239 -9.30 22.01 1.29
C ALA A 239 -8.76 23.41 1.51
N ARG A 240 -9.35 24.44 0.88
CA ARG A 240 -8.92 25.84 1.05
C ARG A 240 -8.98 26.33 2.50
N LEU A 241 -10.00 25.94 3.26
CA LEU A 241 -10.10 26.27 4.70
C LEU A 241 -9.00 25.58 5.51
N LEU A 242 -8.68 24.34 5.18
CA LEU A 242 -7.65 23.55 5.86
C LEU A 242 -6.23 24.01 5.53
N GLU A 243 -5.99 24.49 4.31
CA GLU A 243 -4.70 25.03 3.87
C GLU A 243 -4.32 26.31 4.62
N GLN A 244 -5.30 27.08 5.09
CA GLN A 244 -5.07 28.34 5.78
C GLN A 244 -4.57 28.19 7.22
N ALA A 245 -5.03 27.17 7.94
CA ALA A 245 -4.75 27.04 9.37
C ALA A 245 -4.26 25.63 9.76
N PHE A 246 -4.93 24.57 9.29
CA PHE A 246 -4.66 23.21 9.71
C PHE A 246 -3.32 22.69 9.16
N LEU A 247 -3.09 22.77 7.85
CA LEU A 247 -1.87 22.23 7.24
C LEU A 247 -0.58 22.92 7.74
N PRO A 248 -0.51 24.26 7.87
CA PRO A 248 0.66 24.89 8.47
C PRO A 248 0.94 24.37 9.88
N ARG A 249 -0.10 24.28 10.71
CA ARG A 249 0.00 23.76 12.07
C ARG A 249 0.53 22.34 12.13
N VAL A 250 0.00 21.44 11.29
CA VAL A 250 0.41 20.02 11.27
C VAL A 250 1.84 19.88 10.72
N ARG A 251 2.22 20.68 9.71
CA ARG A 251 3.61 20.70 9.20
C ARG A 251 4.61 21.11 10.27
N ASP A 252 4.30 22.16 11.01
CA ASP A 252 5.15 22.63 12.11
C ASP A 252 5.33 21.55 13.19
N LEU A 253 4.24 20.86 13.55
CA LEU A 253 4.29 19.78 14.53
C LEU A 253 5.06 18.56 14.01
N LEU A 254 4.84 18.15 12.76
CA LEU A 254 5.56 17.04 12.15
C LEU A 254 7.06 17.33 11.98
N GLY A 255 7.45 18.57 11.75
CA GLY A 255 8.84 18.99 11.70
C GLY A 255 9.59 18.86 13.04
N GLN A 256 8.88 18.76 14.16
CA GLN A 256 9.45 18.71 15.51
C GLN A 256 9.45 17.30 16.13
N VAL A 257 8.84 16.29 15.50
CA VAL A 257 8.81 14.93 16.05
C VAL A 257 10.14 14.20 15.87
N GLY A 258 10.48 13.30 16.77
CA GLY A 258 11.73 12.52 16.68
C GLY A 258 11.69 11.42 15.62
N VAL A 259 10.50 10.87 15.32
CA VAL A 259 10.32 9.78 14.34
C VAL A 259 9.14 10.11 13.43
N LEU A 260 9.38 10.04 12.12
CA LEU A 260 8.42 10.37 11.08
C LEU A 260 8.28 9.21 10.10
N HIS A 261 7.06 8.81 9.81
CA HIS A 261 6.73 7.84 8.77
C HIS A 261 6.48 8.54 7.45
N VAL A 262 7.16 8.13 6.39
CA VAL A 262 6.95 8.68 5.04
C VAL A 262 6.75 7.58 4.02
N ASP A 263 5.89 7.84 3.06
CA ASP A 263 5.60 6.92 1.95
C ASP A 263 4.95 7.70 0.80
N GLU A 264 4.92 7.11 -0.40
CA GLU A 264 4.17 7.65 -1.51
C GLU A 264 3.37 6.56 -2.23
N THR A 265 2.25 6.98 -2.81
CA THR A 265 1.40 6.08 -3.56
C THR A 265 1.08 6.64 -4.93
N PRO A 266 1.19 5.84 -6.03
CA PRO A 266 0.81 6.32 -7.36
C PRO A 266 -0.69 6.58 -7.41
N ALA A 267 -1.05 7.73 -8.00
CA ALA A 267 -2.41 8.14 -8.27
C ALA A 267 -2.52 8.64 -9.72
N ARG A 268 -3.49 8.11 -10.46
CA ARG A 268 -3.75 8.55 -11.82
C ARG A 268 -4.80 9.67 -11.79
N ALA A 269 -4.49 10.81 -12.40
CA ALA A 269 -5.41 11.92 -12.57
C ALA A 269 -5.25 12.52 -13.96
N ASP A 270 -6.37 12.79 -14.64
CA ASP A 270 -6.39 13.34 -15.99
C ASP A 270 -5.41 12.63 -16.96
N LYS A 271 -5.45 11.29 -16.97
CA LYS A 271 -4.58 10.40 -17.76
C LYS A 271 -3.08 10.46 -17.38
N SER A 272 -2.68 11.35 -16.48
CA SER A 272 -1.31 11.50 -16.00
C SER A 272 -1.07 10.66 -14.75
N LEU A 273 0.16 10.16 -14.59
CA LEU A 273 0.62 9.51 -13.38
C LEU A 273 1.18 10.58 -12.42
N GLY A 274 0.52 10.75 -11.28
CA GLY A 274 1.03 11.52 -10.16
C GLY A 274 1.23 10.62 -8.93
N TYR A 275 1.62 11.24 -7.83
CA TYR A 275 1.79 10.57 -6.54
C TYR A 275 1.12 11.38 -5.44
N VAL A 276 0.66 10.70 -4.41
CA VAL A 276 0.32 11.29 -3.13
C VAL A 276 1.39 10.86 -2.15
N HIS A 277 2.05 11.83 -1.55
CA HIS A 277 3.05 11.67 -0.50
C HIS A 277 2.40 11.85 0.86
N VAL A 278 2.89 11.13 1.85
CA VAL A 278 2.45 11.26 3.24
C VAL A 278 3.64 11.41 4.17
N ALA A 279 3.48 12.29 5.15
CA ALA A 279 4.31 12.36 6.34
C ALA A 279 3.39 12.18 7.55
N ALA A 280 3.67 11.21 8.41
CA ALA A 280 2.74 10.82 9.47
C ALA A 280 3.44 10.35 10.75
N THR A 281 2.72 10.50 11.87
CA THR A 281 2.97 9.83 13.15
C THR A 281 1.71 9.05 13.56
N GLU A 282 1.69 8.47 14.73
CA GLU A 282 0.46 7.88 15.30
C GLU A 282 -0.64 8.94 15.57
N TRP A 283 -0.30 10.23 15.68
CA TRP A 283 -1.21 11.34 16.02
C TRP A 283 -1.48 12.31 14.88
N LEU A 284 -0.58 12.42 13.91
CA LEU A 284 -0.63 13.45 12.87
C LEU A 284 -0.52 12.82 11.49
N THR A 285 -1.10 13.47 10.50
CA THR A 285 -0.99 13.11 9.09
C THR A 285 -0.97 14.37 8.24
N ALA A 286 0.00 14.50 7.35
CA ALA A 286 0.02 15.48 6.28
C ALA A 286 0.25 14.78 4.96
N MET A 287 -0.56 15.11 3.95
CA MET A 287 -0.43 14.61 2.59
C MET A 287 -0.29 15.77 1.62
N HIS A 288 0.47 15.53 0.54
CA HIS A 288 0.53 16.43 -0.60
C HIS A 288 0.61 15.64 -1.90
N THR A 289 0.41 16.30 -3.03
CA THR A 289 0.46 15.68 -4.36
C THR A 289 1.63 16.21 -5.15
N GLY A 290 2.24 15.37 -6.00
CA GLY A 290 3.38 15.75 -6.84
C GLY A 290 3.76 14.63 -7.80
N GLY A 291 4.93 14.76 -8.41
CA GLY A 291 5.62 13.66 -9.08
C GLY A 291 6.33 12.77 -8.07
N ARG A 292 7.43 12.11 -8.50
CA ARG A 292 8.26 11.24 -7.64
C ARG A 292 9.71 11.72 -7.55
N SER A 293 10.00 12.93 -7.99
CA SER A 293 11.34 13.52 -7.90
C SER A 293 11.66 13.97 -6.47
N LYS A 294 12.92 14.27 -6.21
CA LYS A 294 13.36 14.85 -4.93
C LYS A 294 12.62 16.16 -4.63
N THR A 295 12.49 17.03 -5.64
CA THR A 295 11.75 18.30 -5.53
C THR A 295 10.28 18.07 -5.18
N ASP A 296 9.65 17.03 -5.77
CA ASP A 296 8.25 16.71 -5.47
C ASP A 296 8.08 16.22 -4.02
N ILE A 297 9.06 15.49 -3.49
CA ILE A 297 9.08 15.06 -2.08
C ILE A 297 9.19 16.29 -1.17
N ASP A 298 10.00 17.27 -1.54
CA ASP A 298 10.28 18.46 -0.75
C ASP A 298 9.13 19.47 -0.73
N ILE A 299 8.26 19.48 -1.74
CA ILE A 299 7.07 20.36 -1.82
C ILE A 299 6.16 20.22 -0.58
N GLY A 300 6.16 19.06 0.07
CA GLY A 300 5.42 18.84 1.33
C GLY A 300 5.80 19.80 2.45
N GLY A 301 7.01 20.39 2.41
CA GLY A 301 7.49 21.41 3.34
C GLY A 301 7.79 20.90 4.76
N ILE A 302 7.89 19.57 4.94
CA ILE A 302 8.19 18.92 6.25
C ILE A 302 9.59 18.34 6.26
N LEU A 303 9.97 17.69 5.17
CA LEU A 303 11.23 16.91 5.08
C LEU A 303 12.50 17.74 4.87
N PRO A 304 12.47 18.88 4.15
CA PRO A 304 13.66 19.74 4.05
C PRO A 304 14.10 20.23 5.44
N GLY A 305 15.37 19.94 5.80
CA GLY A 305 15.94 20.30 7.10
C GLY A 305 15.44 19.47 8.30
N TYR A 306 14.65 18.43 8.07
CA TYR A 306 14.22 17.53 9.14
C TYR A 306 15.40 16.69 9.64
N ALA A 307 15.71 16.78 10.94
CA ALA A 307 16.86 16.14 11.58
C ALA A 307 16.52 14.90 12.42
N GLY A 308 15.25 14.48 12.48
CA GLY A 308 14.81 13.27 13.17
C GLY A 308 15.02 12.00 12.33
N THR A 309 14.39 10.89 12.75
CA THR A 309 14.44 9.62 12.02
C THR A 309 13.26 9.46 11.07
N ILE A 310 13.53 9.20 9.79
CA ILE A 310 12.52 8.93 8.75
C ILE A 310 12.41 7.42 8.56
N VAL A 311 11.22 6.87 8.87
CA VAL A 311 10.86 5.47 8.58
C VAL A 311 10.23 5.40 7.20
N ARG A 312 10.83 4.64 6.28
CA ARG A 312 10.45 4.58 4.87
C ARG A 312 10.70 3.21 4.25
N ASP A 313 10.27 3.02 3.01
CA ASP A 313 10.71 1.91 2.17
C ASP A 313 12.15 2.12 1.64
N GLY A 314 12.62 1.23 0.78
CA GLY A 314 13.94 1.31 0.15
C GLY A 314 14.05 2.29 -1.02
N TYR A 315 13.07 3.15 -1.29
CA TYR A 315 13.09 4.06 -2.43
C TYR A 315 14.22 5.11 -2.32
N ALA A 316 15.03 5.20 -3.36
CA ALA A 316 16.21 6.07 -3.38
C ALA A 316 15.89 7.58 -3.43
N GLY A 317 14.65 7.96 -3.76
CA GLY A 317 14.22 9.36 -3.81
C GLY A 317 14.46 10.14 -2.52
N TYR A 318 14.44 9.47 -1.37
CA TYR A 318 14.64 10.08 -0.05
C TYR A 318 16.13 10.24 0.35
N THR A 319 17.09 9.73 -0.43
CA THR A 319 18.52 9.75 -0.04
C THR A 319 19.16 11.15 -0.02
N HIS A 320 18.50 12.16 -0.59
CA HIS A 320 18.96 13.55 -0.56
C HIS A 320 18.72 14.23 0.81
N LEU A 321 17.90 13.63 1.67
CA LEU A 321 17.60 14.14 3.02
C LEU A 321 18.71 13.72 3.97
N THR A 322 19.89 14.35 3.84
CA THR A 322 21.12 13.96 4.55
C THR A 322 21.13 14.37 6.01
N ASP A 323 20.29 15.33 6.40
CA ASP A 323 20.17 15.78 7.80
C ASP A 323 19.36 14.80 8.64
N ALA A 324 18.51 13.99 8.00
CA ALA A 324 17.69 12.99 8.65
C ALA A 324 18.41 11.64 8.81
N LEU A 325 18.14 10.96 9.91
CA LEU A 325 18.44 9.55 10.05
C LEU A 325 17.37 8.73 9.30
N HIS A 326 17.80 7.66 8.64
CA HIS A 326 16.86 6.80 7.91
C HIS A 326 16.69 5.46 8.62
N ALA A 327 15.45 4.93 8.59
CA ALA A 327 15.10 3.58 9.02
C ALA A 327 14.30 2.90 7.90
N TRP A 328 14.68 1.67 7.53
CA TRP A 328 13.99 0.95 6.48
C TRP A 328 12.90 0.05 7.04
N CYS A 329 11.77 0.03 6.34
CA CYS A 329 10.63 -0.81 6.69
C CYS A 329 10.96 -2.31 6.63
N GLY A 330 10.99 -2.98 7.76
CA GLY A 330 11.26 -4.41 7.86
C GLY A 330 10.26 -5.28 7.09
N ALA A 331 9.00 -4.85 6.96
CA ALA A 331 8.01 -5.61 6.20
C ALA A 331 8.36 -5.70 4.71
N HIS A 332 8.97 -4.67 4.11
CA HIS A 332 9.46 -4.68 2.75
C HIS A 332 10.67 -5.60 2.60
N LEU A 333 11.62 -5.51 3.54
CA LEU A 333 12.80 -6.37 3.57
C LEU A 333 12.43 -7.84 3.72
N LEU A 334 11.49 -8.19 4.60
CA LEU A 334 11.01 -9.56 4.77
C LEU A 334 10.33 -10.10 3.50
N ARG A 335 9.59 -9.25 2.75
CA ARG A 335 9.00 -9.64 1.46
C ARG A 335 10.06 -9.95 0.41
N ASP A 336 11.07 -9.09 0.29
CA ASP A 336 12.19 -9.28 -0.63
C ASP A 336 12.94 -10.59 -0.31
N LEU A 337 13.30 -10.82 0.96
CA LEU A 337 13.98 -12.05 1.42
C LEU A 337 13.14 -13.31 1.16
N ALA A 338 11.85 -13.25 1.46
CA ALA A 338 10.94 -14.37 1.21
C ALA A 338 10.80 -14.69 -0.28
N ALA A 339 10.87 -13.68 -1.16
CA ALA A 339 10.84 -13.90 -2.61
C ALA A 339 12.07 -14.69 -3.10
N PHE A 340 13.26 -14.31 -2.62
CA PHE A 340 14.51 -15.01 -3.00
C PHE A 340 14.55 -16.43 -2.44
N HIS A 341 14.22 -16.62 -1.17
CA HIS A 341 14.20 -17.96 -0.57
C HIS A 341 13.18 -18.88 -1.26
N ARG A 342 11.99 -18.39 -1.64
CA ARG A 342 11.00 -19.20 -2.38
C ARG A 342 11.45 -19.56 -3.80
N ALA A 343 12.20 -18.68 -4.45
CA ALA A 343 12.68 -18.92 -5.81
C ALA A 343 13.74 -20.05 -5.87
N ASP A 344 14.56 -20.21 -4.82
CA ASP A 344 15.58 -21.24 -4.73
C ASP A 344 15.87 -21.57 -3.24
N PRO A 345 15.03 -22.39 -2.57
CA PRO A 345 15.13 -22.65 -1.14
C PRO A 345 16.46 -23.27 -0.70
N ASP A 346 17.03 -24.13 -1.56
CA ASP A 346 18.26 -24.87 -1.25
C ASP A 346 19.51 -23.97 -1.29
N ARG A 347 19.47 -22.92 -2.10
CA ARG A 347 20.64 -22.07 -2.34
C ARG A 347 20.51 -20.67 -1.71
N GLN A 348 19.30 -20.19 -1.52
CA GLN A 348 19.05 -18.90 -0.88
C GLN A 348 18.74 -19.05 0.63
N VAL A 349 19.45 -19.97 1.29
CA VAL A 349 19.33 -20.22 2.76
C VAL A 349 19.65 -18.97 3.55
N TRP A 350 20.62 -18.16 3.07
CA TRP A 350 20.98 -16.88 3.70
C TRP A 350 19.80 -15.92 3.82
N ALA A 351 18.91 -15.90 2.81
CA ALA A 351 17.75 -15.02 2.80
C ALA A 351 16.75 -15.42 3.91
N LYS A 352 16.56 -16.74 4.13
CA LYS A 352 15.76 -17.20 5.27
C LYS A 352 16.43 -16.88 6.60
N ALA A 353 17.73 -17.11 6.73
CA ALA A 353 18.47 -16.79 7.96
C ALA A 353 18.40 -15.28 8.29
N MET A 354 18.51 -14.41 7.31
CA MET A 354 18.35 -12.96 7.49
C MET A 354 16.90 -12.59 7.87
N ALA A 355 15.90 -13.22 7.27
CA ALA A 355 14.50 -12.98 7.62
C ALA A 355 14.18 -13.42 9.06
N ASP A 356 14.63 -14.60 9.46
CA ASP A 356 14.46 -15.12 10.82
C ASP A 356 15.16 -14.21 11.84
N LEU A 357 16.35 -13.71 11.52
CA LEU A 357 17.09 -12.76 12.36
C LEU A 357 16.35 -11.42 12.52
N LEU A 358 15.79 -10.86 11.44
CA LEU A 358 15.03 -9.61 11.52
C LEU A 358 13.76 -9.77 12.36
N ILE A 359 13.10 -10.93 12.30
CA ILE A 359 11.93 -11.24 13.13
C ILE A 359 12.35 -11.35 14.60
N ASP A 360 13.42 -12.08 14.90
CA ASP A 360 13.98 -12.23 16.24
C ASP A 360 14.39 -10.87 16.83
N ALA A 361 15.12 -10.07 16.08
CA ALA A 361 15.49 -8.70 16.45
C ALA A 361 14.27 -7.83 16.78
N HIS A 362 13.19 -7.96 15.97
CA HIS A 362 11.94 -7.25 16.23
C HIS A 362 11.27 -7.72 17.53
N GLN A 363 11.28 -9.01 17.83
CA GLN A 363 10.73 -9.55 19.08
C GLN A 363 11.50 -9.03 20.29
N HIS A 364 12.83 -9.00 20.24
CA HIS A 364 13.66 -8.40 21.30
C HIS A 364 13.35 -6.91 21.50
N ALA A 365 13.25 -6.14 20.39
CA ALA A 365 12.89 -4.73 20.48
C ALA A 365 11.48 -4.50 21.05
N GLN A 366 10.51 -5.36 20.73
CA GLN A 366 9.16 -5.29 21.30
C GLN A 366 9.16 -5.62 22.82
N ALA A 367 9.89 -6.64 23.23
CA ALA A 367 9.98 -7.02 24.64
C ALA A 367 10.63 -5.91 25.48
N ALA A 368 11.72 -5.31 24.99
CA ALA A 368 12.40 -4.20 25.65
C ALA A 368 11.49 -2.96 25.78
N ARG A 369 10.75 -2.60 24.71
CA ARG A 369 9.74 -1.52 24.78
C ARG A 369 8.65 -1.80 25.80
N ALA A 370 8.14 -3.04 25.84
CA ALA A 370 7.10 -3.44 26.81
C ALA A 370 7.61 -3.39 28.26
N ALA A 371 8.92 -3.60 28.46
CA ALA A 371 9.59 -3.46 29.75
C ALA A 371 9.94 -1.98 30.11
N GLY A 372 9.69 -1.03 29.21
CA GLY A 372 10.04 0.38 29.40
C GLY A 372 11.54 0.68 29.25
N GLU A 373 12.29 -0.23 28.65
CA GLU A 373 13.72 -0.05 28.40
C GLU A 373 13.97 0.95 27.28
N LYS A 374 15.05 1.69 27.35
CA LYS A 374 15.46 2.66 26.33
C LYS A 374 16.36 2.04 25.26
N HIS A 375 17.07 0.97 25.60
CA HIS A 375 18.05 0.30 24.74
C HIS A 375 17.94 -1.20 24.91
N LEU A 376 18.33 -1.96 23.88
CA LEU A 376 18.53 -3.40 24.01
C LEU A 376 19.77 -3.70 24.84
N ASP A 377 19.77 -4.88 25.48
CA ASP A 377 20.96 -5.43 26.13
C ASP A 377 22.11 -5.56 25.13
N GLU A 378 23.33 -5.20 25.55
CA GLU A 378 24.52 -5.16 24.67
C GLU A 378 24.91 -6.56 24.17
N HIS A 379 24.68 -7.61 24.95
CA HIS A 379 24.93 -8.99 24.50
C HIS A 379 23.97 -9.39 23.39
N VAL A 380 22.68 -8.99 23.48
CA VAL A 380 21.68 -9.21 22.45
C VAL A 380 22.07 -8.45 21.18
N LEU A 381 22.44 -7.18 21.28
CA LEU A 381 22.87 -6.37 20.14
C LEU A 381 24.10 -6.96 19.44
N THR A 382 25.08 -7.43 20.21
CA THR A 382 26.31 -8.04 19.71
C THR A 382 26.00 -9.34 18.97
N ASP A 383 25.14 -10.21 19.53
CA ASP A 383 24.72 -11.44 18.85
C ASP A 383 23.97 -11.16 17.56
N LEU A 384 23.01 -10.23 17.57
CA LEU A 384 22.26 -9.82 16.40
C LEU A 384 23.18 -9.29 15.29
N ARG A 385 24.15 -8.43 15.62
CA ARG A 385 25.14 -7.90 14.67
C ARG A 385 26.03 -9.00 14.09
N ARG A 386 26.48 -9.95 14.92
CA ARG A 386 27.29 -11.08 14.47
C ARG A 386 26.52 -11.98 13.47
N ARG A 387 25.27 -12.32 13.79
CA ARG A 387 24.40 -13.13 12.94
C ARG A 387 24.05 -12.37 11.64
N TYR A 388 23.82 -11.08 11.72
CA TYR A 388 23.54 -10.21 10.57
C TYR A 388 24.73 -10.20 9.59
N LEU A 389 25.95 -9.99 10.09
CA LEU A 389 27.19 -10.08 9.33
C LEU A 389 27.33 -11.44 8.63
N GLY A 390 27.09 -12.52 9.35
CA GLY A 390 27.16 -13.89 8.81
C GLY A 390 26.15 -14.10 7.65
N ALA A 391 24.91 -13.63 7.82
CA ALA A 391 23.85 -13.82 6.84
C ALA A 391 24.13 -13.08 5.53
N TYR A 392 24.44 -11.77 5.54
CA TYR A 392 24.74 -11.08 4.28
C TYR A 392 26.03 -11.53 3.63
N THR A 393 27.06 -11.89 4.41
CA THR A 393 28.33 -12.43 3.89
C THR A 393 28.09 -13.75 3.16
N ALA A 394 27.29 -14.66 3.73
CA ALA A 394 26.85 -15.87 3.05
C ALA A 394 26.08 -15.55 1.75
N GLY A 395 25.16 -14.60 1.79
CA GLY A 395 24.41 -14.18 0.62
C GLY A 395 25.29 -13.64 -0.51
N ILE A 396 26.31 -12.86 -0.21
CA ILE A 396 27.28 -12.37 -1.19
C ILE A 396 28.10 -13.56 -1.73
N ARG A 397 28.71 -14.36 -0.86
CA ARG A 397 29.57 -15.49 -1.21
C ARG A 397 28.83 -16.51 -2.09
N ASP A 398 27.65 -16.94 -1.68
CA ASP A 398 26.91 -18.04 -2.30
C ASP A 398 26.34 -17.66 -3.69
N ASN A 399 26.30 -16.35 -4.01
CA ASN A 399 25.80 -15.82 -5.28
C ASN A 399 26.88 -15.13 -6.13
N HIS A 400 28.10 -14.90 -5.62
CA HIS A 400 29.15 -14.10 -6.29
C HIS A 400 29.58 -14.66 -7.66
N ASN A 401 29.81 -15.98 -7.75
CA ASN A 401 30.36 -16.63 -8.95
C ASN A 401 29.28 -17.41 -9.73
N ARG A 402 27.99 -17.06 -9.55
CA ARG A 402 26.91 -17.77 -10.21
C ARG A 402 26.30 -16.94 -11.34
N CYS A 403 26.10 -17.62 -12.48
CA CYS A 403 25.43 -17.03 -13.62
C CYS A 403 23.90 -16.99 -13.43
N GLY A 404 23.27 -16.00 -14.06
CA GLY A 404 21.83 -15.86 -14.11
C GLY A 404 21.27 -14.68 -13.29
N PRO A 405 20.05 -14.24 -13.62
CA PRO A 405 19.45 -13.06 -13.01
C PRO A 405 19.17 -13.24 -11.52
N LEU A 406 18.70 -14.42 -11.09
CA LEU A 406 18.39 -14.70 -9.69
C LEU A 406 19.62 -14.54 -8.78
N ALA A 407 20.78 -15.12 -9.18
CA ALA A 407 22.00 -15.02 -8.39
C ALA A 407 22.53 -13.58 -8.34
N ARG A 408 22.51 -12.86 -9.47
CA ARG A 408 22.90 -11.45 -9.53
C ARG A 408 22.04 -10.58 -8.62
N ASP A 409 20.73 -10.75 -8.69
CA ASP A 409 19.77 -9.96 -7.90
C ASP A 409 19.84 -10.34 -6.41
N ALA A 410 20.06 -11.63 -6.07
CA ALA A 410 20.28 -12.09 -4.70
C ALA A 410 21.58 -11.50 -4.11
N ALA A 411 22.68 -11.49 -4.89
CA ALA A 411 23.92 -10.85 -4.48
C ALA A 411 23.75 -9.33 -4.30
N ALA A 412 22.95 -8.68 -5.16
CA ALA A 412 22.64 -7.25 -5.02
C ALA A 412 21.82 -6.96 -3.75
N LEU A 413 20.84 -7.81 -3.42
CA LEU A 413 20.09 -7.71 -2.17
C LEU A 413 21.02 -7.91 -0.96
N ALA A 414 21.89 -8.92 -0.97
CA ALA A 414 22.82 -9.16 0.13
C ALA A 414 23.79 -7.96 0.33
N ARG A 415 24.26 -7.34 -0.76
CA ARG A 415 25.06 -6.10 -0.69
C ARG A 415 24.25 -4.94 -0.11
N ARG A 416 22.95 -4.79 -0.46
CA ARG A 416 22.06 -3.80 0.17
C ARG A 416 21.98 -3.96 1.67
N PHE A 417 21.91 -5.19 2.18
CA PHE A 417 21.95 -5.46 3.63
C PHE A 417 23.29 -5.02 4.25
N ARG A 418 24.41 -5.25 3.58
CA ARG A 418 25.73 -4.77 4.02
C ARG A 418 25.81 -3.25 4.05
N ASP A 419 25.46 -2.61 2.93
CA ASP A 419 25.71 -1.18 2.71
C ASP A 419 24.75 -0.28 3.49
N HIS A 420 23.58 -0.78 3.90
CA HIS A 420 22.56 -0.03 4.64
C HIS A 420 22.23 -0.64 6.01
N GLN A 421 23.19 -1.36 6.61
CA GLN A 421 23.02 -2.00 7.92
C GLN A 421 22.47 -1.04 8.98
N ASP A 422 23.01 0.18 9.06
CA ASP A 422 22.59 1.16 10.06
C ASP A 422 21.13 1.60 9.90
N MET A 423 20.64 1.69 8.67
CA MET A 423 19.26 2.04 8.38
C MET A 423 18.31 0.85 8.68
N ILE A 424 18.76 -0.36 8.37
CA ILE A 424 17.98 -1.58 8.55
C ILE A 424 17.86 -1.95 10.03
N LEU A 425 18.94 -1.80 10.80
CA LEU A 425 18.98 -2.12 12.24
C LEU A 425 18.68 -0.92 13.15
N ARG A 426 18.24 0.23 12.62
CA ARG A 426 17.93 1.41 13.42
C ARG A 426 16.94 1.11 14.54
N PHE A 427 15.93 0.31 14.29
CA PHE A 427 14.87 -0.04 15.24
C PHE A 427 15.34 -0.85 16.47
N VAL A 428 16.53 -1.45 16.43
CA VAL A 428 17.13 -2.14 17.57
C VAL A 428 18.14 -1.27 18.30
N VAL A 429 18.67 -0.24 17.65
CA VAL A 429 19.59 0.76 18.24
C VAL A 429 18.80 1.85 18.94
N ASP A 430 17.71 2.30 18.32
CA ASP A 430 16.78 3.28 18.86
C ASP A 430 15.38 2.66 18.97
N LEU A 431 14.97 2.35 20.20
CA LEU A 431 13.68 1.71 20.47
C LEU A 431 12.48 2.62 20.22
N ALA A 432 12.65 3.94 20.00
CA ALA A 432 11.58 4.81 19.54
C ALA A 432 11.24 4.56 18.06
N VAL A 433 12.16 3.98 17.28
CA VAL A 433 11.97 3.73 15.85
C VAL A 433 11.22 2.41 15.63
N PRO A 434 10.04 2.41 14.99
CA PRO A 434 9.30 1.18 14.74
C PRO A 434 9.94 0.32 13.63
N PHE A 435 9.73 -0.99 13.69
CA PHE A 435 10.23 -1.95 12.70
C PHE A 435 9.59 -1.79 11.32
N THR A 436 8.36 -1.29 11.24
CA THR A 436 7.60 -1.21 9.98
C THR A 436 7.09 0.20 9.70
N ASN A 437 6.86 0.51 8.42
CA ASN A 437 6.24 1.76 7.96
C ASN A 437 4.71 1.67 7.83
N ASN A 438 4.07 0.77 8.58
CA ASN A 438 2.63 0.51 8.49
C ASN A 438 1.76 1.75 8.75
N GLN A 439 2.28 2.76 9.47
CA GLN A 439 1.54 3.99 9.74
C GLN A 439 1.31 4.78 8.44
N ALA A 440 2.36 5.06 7.67
CA ALA A 440 2.24 5.74 6.39
C ALA A 440 1.39 4.94 5.38
N GLU A 441 1.60 3.61 5.31
CA GLU A 441 0.80 2.73 4.44
C GLU A 441 -0.70 2.80 4.79
N ARG A 442 -1.03 2.84 6.09
CA ARG A 442 -2.42 2.94 6.58
C ARG A 442 -3.05 4.26 6.19
N ASP A 443 -2.31 5.36 6.35
CA ASP A 443 -2.79 6.70 6.05
C ASP A 443 -2.98 6.92 4.53
N LEU A 444 -2.22 6.23 3.67
CA LEU A 444 -2.40 6.28 2.21
C LEU A 444 -3.54 5.40 1.66
N ARG A 445 -4.09 4.46 2.46
CA ARG A 445 -5.18 3.58 1.99
C ARG A 445 -6.41 4.33 1.47
N PRO A 446 -6.89 5.43 2.09
CA PRO A 446 -7.99 6.23 1.57
C PRO A 446 -7.84 6.65 0.12
N VAL A 447 -6.64 7.06 -0.29
CA VAL A 447 -6.34 7.45 -1.67
C VAL A 447 -6.59 6.28 -2.64
N LYS A 448 -6.14 5.08 -2.27
CA LYS A 448 -6.34 3.86 -3.07
C LYS A 448 -7.79 3.45 -3.15
N ILE A 449 -8.53 3.55 -2.03
CA ILE A 449 -9.95 3.20 -1.99
C ILE A 449 -10.72 4.16 -2.89
N GLN A 450 -10.55 5.48 -2.73
CA GLN A 450 -11.21 6.50 -3.54
C GLN A 450 -10.91 6.34 -5.03
N GLN A 451 -9.66 6.06 -5.39
CA GLN A 451 -9.31 5.82 -6.79
C GLN A 451 -10.06 4.62 -7.36
N ARG A 452 -10.16 3.51 -6.62
CA ARG A 452 -10.88 2.31 -7.05
C ARG A 452 -12.38 2.54 -7.18
N THR A 453 -13.00 3.21 -6.23
CA THR A 453 -14.44 3.51 -6.24
C THR A 453 -14.81 4.51 -7.34
N SER A 454 -13.84 5.31 -7.80
CA SER A 454 -14.00 6.33 -8.86
C SER A 454 -13.59 5.83 -10.26
N GLY A 455 -13.53 4.53 -10.49
CA GLY A 455 -13.19 3.95 -11.79
C GLY A 455 -11.69 3.88 -12.10
N GLY A 456 -10.83 3.90 -11.08
CA GLY A 456 -9.38 3.70 -11.21
C GLY A 456 -8.58 4.97 -11.46
N THR A 457 -9.24 6.13 -11.63
CA THR A 457 -8.56 7.41 -11.90
C THR A 457 -9.30 8.58 -11.25
N TRP A 458 -8.57 9.64 -10.96
CA TRP A 458 -9.12 10.93 -10.55
C TRP A 458 -9.45 11.77 -11.79
N ARG A 459 -10.51 12.56 -11.73
CA ARG A 459 -10.92 13.40 -12.85
C ARG A 459 -9.92 14.55 -13.11
N THR A 460 -9.36 15.15 -12.03
CA THR A 460 -8.41 16.27 -12.11
C THR A 460 -7.32 16.13 -11.03
N LEU A 461 -6.14 16.69 -11.30
CA LEU A 461 -5.06 16.81 -10.31
C LEU A 461 -5.48 17.67 -9.11
N ALA A 462 -6.18 18.79 -9.36
CA ALA A 462 -6.70 19.64 -8.27
C ALA A 462 -7.65 18.86 -7.34
N GLY A 463 -8.55 18.03 -7.91
CA GLY A 463 -9.43 17.20 -7.13
C GLY A 463 -8.73 16.12 -6.30
N LEU A 464 -7.58 15.61 -6.76
CA LEU A 464 -6.70 14.74 -6.00
C LEU A 464 -6.01 15.50 -4.85
N ALA A 465 -5.51 16.71 -5.13
CA ALA A 465 -4.88 17.57 -4.13
C ALA A 465 -5.86 17.96 -3.02
N ASP A 466 -7.06 18.43 -3.39
CA ASP A 466 -8.14 18.73 -2.43
C ASP A 466 -8.44 17.52 -1.53
N PHE A 467 -8.50 16.31 -2.11
CA PHE A 467 -8.75 15.10 -1.35
C PHE A 467 -7.59 14.79 -0.38
N ALA A 468 -6.35 14.94 -0.80
CA ALA A 468 -5.18 14.71 0.04
C ALA A 468 -5.18 15.66 1.27
N VAL A 469 -5.52 16.93 1.05
CA VAL A 469 -5.66 17.93 2.12
C VAL A 469 -6.76 17.54 3.13
N VAL A 470 -7.94 17.19 2.61
CA VAL A 470 -9.07 16.77 3.48
C VAL A 470 -8.76 15.47 4.21
N GLN A 471 -8.07 14.51 3.56
CA GLN A 471 -7.63 13.27 4.23
C GLN A 471 -6.60 13.52 5.32
N SER A 472 -5.70 14.48 5.15
CA SER A 472 -4.78 14.89 6.22
C SER A 472 -5.55 15.31 7.49
N TYR A 473 -6.62 16.08 7.32
CA TYR A 473 -7.48 16.53 8.42
C TYR A 473 -8.25 15.37 9.05
N LEU A 474 -8.97 14.59 8.25
CA LEU A 474 -9.79 13.47 8.73
C LEU A 474 -8.95 12.37 9.38
N SER A 475 -7.77 12.08 8.82
CA SER A 475 -6.85 11.11 9.43
C SER A 475 -6.33 11.60 10.77
N THR A 476 -5.93 12.87 10.86
CA THR A 476 -5.47 13.48 12.12
C THR A 476 -6.61 13.52 13.16
N ALA A 477 -7.80 14.02 12.79
CA ALA A 477 -8.95 14.08 13.69
C ALA A 477 -9.30 12.70 14.28
N ARG A 478 -9.34 11.67 13.44
CA ARG A 478 -9.60 10.28 13.86
C ARG A 478 -8.54 9.74 14.82
N LYS A 479 -7.27 10.05 14.61
CA LYS A 479 -6.16 9.66 15.51
C LYS A 479 -6.31 10.28 16.90
N TRP A 480 -6.98 11.42 16.98
CA TRP A 480 -7.31 12.10 18.24
C TRP A 480 -8.70 11.74 18.79
N GLY A 481 -9.38 10.75 18.19
CA GLY A 481 -10.68 10.29 18.66
C GLY A 481 -11.87 11.20 18.30
N LEU A 482 -11.65 12.18 17.41
CA LEU A 482 -12.73 13.05 16.93
C LEU A 482 -13.54 12.33 15.84
N ASP A 483 -14.85 12.48 15.93
CA ASP A 483 -15.76 12.04 14.88
C ASP A 483 -15.57 12.89 13.62
N SER A 484 -15.65 12.25 12.45
CA SER A 484 -15.37 12.91 11.17
C SER A 484 -16.44 13.94 10.81
N ILE A 485 -17.72 13.65 11.08
CA ILE A 485 -18.81 14.60 10.78
C ILE A 485 -18.76 15.81 11.71
N ASP A 486 -18.39 15.61 12.97
CA ASP A 486 -18.22 16.70 13.94
C ASP A 486 -17.05 17.61 13.55
N ALA A 487 -15.92 17.01 13.16
CA ALA A 487 -14.74 17.74 12.68
C ALA A 487 -15.07 18.57 11.43
N LEU A 488 -15.81 18.00 10.46
CA LEU A 488 -16.24 18.69 9.26
C LEU A 488 -17.29 19.77 9.52
N THR A 489 -18.24 19.50 10.43
CA THR A 489 -19.23 20.52 10.83
C THR A 489 -18.55 21.72 11.47
N ARG A 490 -17.59 21.47 12.36
CA ARG A 490 -16.76 22.53 12.94
C ARG A 490 -15.98 23.30 11.87
N LEU A 491 -15.38 22.62 10.91
CA LEU A 491 -14.64 23.25 9.80
C LEU A 491 -15.50 24.28 9.06
N PHE A 492 -16.76 23.97 8.78
CA PHE A 492 -17.67 24.84 8.03
C PHE A 492 -18.43 25.84 8.89
N THR A 493 -18.30 25.80 10.22
CA THR A 493 -18.92 26.78 11.15
C THR A 493 -17.89 27.71 11.75
N THR A 494 -17.02 27.21 12.61
CA THR A 494 -16.07 27.99 13.42
C THR A 494 -14.61 27.85 12.94
N GLY A 495 -14.35 27.06 11.90
CA GLY A 495 -13.01 26.79 11.37
C GLY A 495 -12.44 25.46 11.80
N ALA A 496 -11.27 25.12 11.25
CA ALA A 496 -10.63 23.84 11.48
C ALA A 496 -10.30 23.62 12.97
N TRP A 497 -10.56 22.39 13.45
CA TRP A 497 -9.94 21.95 14.68
C TRP A 497 -8.42 21.83 14.46
N LEU A 498 -7.63 22.30 15.41
CA LEU A 498 -6.18 22.23 15.36
C LEU A 498 -5.65 21.28 16.43
N PRO A 499 -4.74 20.35 16.08
CA PRO A 499 -4.14 19.47 17.06
C PRO A 499 -3.29 20.26 18.06
N PRO A 500 -3.32 19.88 19.35
CA PRO A 500 -2.46 20.50 20.36
C PRO A 500 -0.98 20.19 20.13
N THR A 501 -0.10 20.88 20.84
CA THR A 501 1.36 20.70 20.74
C THR A 501 1.86 19.40 21.37
N ALA A 502 1.15 18.90 22.38
CA ALA A 502 1.51 17.65 23.06
C ALA A 502 0.60 16.53 22.56
N ALA A 503 1.19 15.32 22.38
CA ALA A 503 0.42 14.11 22.17
C ALA A 503 -0.48 13.82 23.37
N PRO A 504 -1.62 13.11 23.21
CA PRO A 504 -2.40 12.64 24.35
C PRO A 504 -1.54 11.77 25.25
N CYS A 505 -1.65 11.96 26.55
CA CYS A 505 -0.99 11.12 27.57
C CYS A 505 -1.58 9.71 27.57
#